data_6b15e032ad32289b4b8aded14f216697
#
_entry.id   6b15e032ad32289b4b8aded14f216697
#
_cell.length_a   1.000
_cell.length_b   1.000
_cell.length_c   1.000
_cell.angle_alpha   90.00
_cell.angle_beta   90.00
_cell.angle_gamma   90.00
#
_symmetry.space_group_name_H-M   'P 1'
#
loop_
_entity.id
_entity.type
_entity.pdbx_description
1 polymer ?
#
loop_
_entity_poly.entity_id
_entity_poly.type
_entity_poly.pdbx_seq_one_letter_code
_entity_poly.pdbx_strand_id
1 'polypeptide(L)'
;MIHITEREAFSKRAERFIRWAQRFFVLSAMVALTYVAITLIQAKLFQNAASRALEEQIHVGGQDTFVKTASAFKEGAVLGRIEIPRIALSVVVLQGTSAQTLRLGVGHIEGTALPGEPGNIGIAGHRDTFFRSLKNVHRDDKILLQTASGIARYEVDWIQITSPDDGGIVASTRESSLTLVTCYPFHYIGGAPERFVVHAHRQ
;
A
#
# COMPACT_ATOMS: atom_id res chain seq x y z
N MET A 1 -40.43 -32.86 -45.02
CA MET A 1 -40.57 -33.22 -43.59
C MET A 1 -39.23 -33.31 -42.84
N ILE A 2 -38.09 -33.35 -43.52
CA ILE A 2 -36.75 -33.56 -42.93
C ILE A 2 -36.12 -32.22 -42.39
N HIS A 3 -36.47 -31.08 -42.91
CA HIS A 3 -35.89 -29.77 -42.52
C HIS A 3 -36.29 -29.25 -41.13
N ILE A 4 -37.38 -29.74 -40.53
CA ILE A 4 -37.90 -29.23 -39.25
C ILE A 4 -37.09 -29.86 -38.07
N THR A 5 -36.70 -31.13 -38.20
CA THR A 5 -35.96 -31.86 -37.15
C THR A 5 -34.51 -31.38 -36.98
N GLU A 6 -33.85 -30.93 -38.02
CA GLU A 6 -32.47 -30.39 -37.95
C GLU A 6 -32.44 -29.03 -37.26
N ARG A 7 -33.42 -28.17 -37.49
CA ARG A 7 -33.53 -26.85 -36.83
C ARG A 7 -33.76 -27.00 -35.32
N GLU A 8 -34.60 -27.93 -34.91
CA GLU A 8 -34.85 -28.20 -33.48
C GLU A 8 -33.64 -28.80 -32.77
N ALA A 9 -32.90 -29.68 -33.44
CA ALA A 9 -31.69 -30.27 -32.90
C ALA A 9 -30.56 -29.22 -32.75
N PHE A 10 -30.45 -28.29 -33.70
CA PHE A 10 -29.51 -27.19 -33.65
C PHE A 10 -29.85 -26.22 -32.51
N SER A 11 -31.12 -25.87 -32.33
CA SER A 11 -31.59 -25.00 -31.23
C SER A 11 -31.26 -25.59 -29.86
N LYS A 12 -31.54 -26.87 -29.65
CA LYS A 12 -31.24 -27.55 -28.36
C LYS A 12 -29.74 -27.66 -28.04
N ARG A 13 -28.90 -27.76 -29.07
CA ARG A 13 -27.41 -27.74 -28.90
C ARG A 13 -26.95 -26.33 -28.54
N ALA A 14 -27.44 -25.28 -29.18
CA ALA A 14 -27.14 -23.90 -28.89
C ALA A 14 -27.55 -23.51 -27.45
N GLU A 15 -28.74 -23.91 -27.01
CA GLU A 15 -29.18 -23.68 -25.63
C GLU A 15 -28.32 -24.41 -24.59
N ARG A 16 -27.88 -25.63 -24.86
CA ARG A 16 -26.95 -26.34 -23.96
C ARG A 16 -25.61 -25.65 -23.89
N PHE A 17 -25.08 -25.19 -25.00
CA PHE A 17 -23.83 -24.45 -25.08
C PHE A 17 -23.92 -23.11 -24.29
N ILE A 18 -25.01 -22.36 -24.48
CA ILE A 18 -25.26 -21.10 -23.77
C ILE A 18 -25.34 -21.35 -22.26
N ARG A 19 -26.07 -22.36 -21.79
CA ARG A 19 -26.14 -22.73 -20.36
C ARG A 19 -24.80 -23.17 -19.80
N TRP A 20 -23.99 -23.90 -20.58
CA TRP A 20 -22.66 -24.29 -20.18
C TRP A 20 -21.72 -23.09 -20.07
N ALA A 21 -21.75 -22.19 -21.07
CA ALA A 21 -20.99 -20.95 -21.06
C ALA A 21 -21.37 -20.04 -19.86
N GLN A 22 -22.66 -19.89 -19.60
CA GLN A 22 -23.14 -19.16 -18.42
C GLN A 22 -22.59 -19.73 -17.11
N ARG A 23 -22.66 -21.06 -16.93
CA ARG A 23 -22.10 -21.71 -15.74
C ARG A 23 -20.61 -21.51 -15.62
N PHE A 24 -19.88 -21.58 -16.71
CA PHE A 24 -18.43 -21.34 -16.74
C PHE A 24 -18.10 -19.90 -16.32
N PHE A 25 -18.80 -18.89 -16.85
CA PHE A 25 -18.59 -17.49 -16.47
C PHE A 25 -18.96 -17.23 -15.01
N VAL A 26 -20.03 -17.81 -14.51
CA VAL A 26 -20.43 -17.67 -13.09
C VAL A 26 -19.37 -18.28 -12.19
N LEU A 27 -18.88 -19.49 -12.49
CA LEU A 27 -17.82 -20.14 -11.72
C LEU A 27 -16.51 -19.32 -11.74
N SER A 28 -16.11 -18.82 -12.92
CA SER A 28 -14.93 -17.98 -13.07
C SER A 28 -15.05 -16.67 -12.25
N ALA A 29 -16.22 -16.04 -12.27
CA ALA A 29 -16.49 -14.85 -11.49
C ALA A 29 -16.44 -15.15 -9.97
N MET A 30 -17.00 -16.26 -9.52
CA MET A 30 -16.93 -16.68 -8.13
C MET A 30 -15.49 -16.93 -7.67
N VAL A 31 -14.68 -17.61 -8.48
CA VAL A 31 -13.24 -17.83 -8.18
C VAL A 31 -12.49 -16.49 -8.08
N ALA A 32 -12.72 -15.58 -9.03
CA ALA A 32 -12.08 -14.27 -9.00
C ALA A 32 -12.49 -13.45 -7.76
N LEU A 33 -13.77 -13.43 -7.42
CA LEU A 33 -14.27 -12.73 -6.22
C LEU A 33 -13.71 -13.34 -4.93
N THR A 34 -13.64 -14.67 -4.85
CA THR A 34 -13.06 -15.37 -3.69
C THR A 34 -11.57 -15.01 -3.55
N TYR A 35 -10.81 -15.00 -4.64
CA TYR A 35 -9.40 -14.60 -4.63
C TYR A 35 -9.22 -13.16 -4.13
N VAL A 36 -10.02 -12.22 -4.64
CA VAL A 36 -9.99 -10.81 -4.17
C VAL A 36 -10.34 -10.71 -2.69
N ALA A 37 -11.39 -11.41 -2.25
CA ALA A 37 -11.80 -11.41 -0.84
C ALA A 37 -10.68 -11.95 0.08
N ILE A 38 -10.04 -13.04 -0.28
CA ILE A 38 -8.93 -13.63 0.49
C ILE A 38 -7.77 -12.64 0.60
N THR A 39 -7.37 -12.00 -0.51
CA THR A 39 -6.25 -11.03 -0.48
C THR A 39 -6.54 -9.81 0.40
N LEU A 40 -7.75 -9.28 0.35
CA LEU A 40 -8.15 -8.15 1.20
C LEU A 40 -8.22 -8.55 2.69
N ILE A 41 -8.75 -9.74 2.99
CA ILE A 41 -8.82 -10.25 4.37
C ILE A 41 -7.41 -10.47 4.92
N GLN A 42 -6.51 -11.08 4.15
CA GLN A 42 -5.13 -11.30 4.57
C GLN A 42 -4.41 -9.98 4.89
N ALA A 43 -4.53 -8.96 4.02
CA ALA A 43 -3.95 -7.64 4.27
C ALA A 43 -4.50 -7.03 5.57
N LYS A 44 -5.81 -7.10 5.79
CA LYS A 44 -6.45 -6.55 6.99
C LYS A 44 -6.06 -7.30 8.27
N LEU A 45 -6.00 -8.62 8.23
CA LEU A 45 -5.56 -9.44 9.36
C LEU A 45 -4.09 -9.15 9.71
N PHE A 46 -3.22 -9.05 8.69
CA PHE A 46 -1.83 -8.69 8.88
C PHE A 46 -1.67 -7.31 9.51
N GLN A 47 -2.37 -6.28 9.00
CA GLN A 47 -2.37 -4.93 9.55
C GLN A 47 -2.78 -4.92 11.02
N ASN A 48 -3.83 -5.65 11.39
CA ASN A 48 -4.30 -5.74 12.77
C ASN A 48 -3.29 -6.45 13.68
N ALA A 49 -2.69 -7.57 13.22
CA ALA A 49 -1.70 -8.31 13.99
C ALA A 49 -0.41 -7.52 14.19
N ALA A 50 0.11 -6.90 13.12
CA ALA A 50 1.32 -6.08 13.17
C ALA A 50 1.12 -4.83 14.04
N SER A 51 -0.05 -4.23 14.00
CA SER A 51 -0.41 -3.09 14.85
C SER A 51 -0.42 -3.44 16.33
N ARG A 52 -1.02 -4.57 16.70
CA ARG A 52 -1.03 -5.05 18.11
C ARG A 52 0.38 -5.37 18.61
N ALA A 53 1.19 -6.05 17.78
CA ALA A 53 2.56 -6.36 18.12
C ALA A 53 3.41 -5.09 18.35
N LEU A 54 3.19 -4.04 17.55
CA LEU A 54 3.86 -2.76 17.72
C LEU A 54 3.42 -2.07 19.03
N GLU A 55 2.13 -2.06 19.34
CA GLU A 55 1.59 -1.50 20.59
C GLU A 55 2.16 -2.22 21.82
N GLU A 56 2.25 -3.54 21.77
CA GLU A 56 2.83 -4.35 22.84
C GLU A 56 4.32 -4.02 23.07
N GLN A 57 5.10 -3.87 22.00
CA GLN A 57 6.52 -3.48 22.09
C GLN A 57 6.72 -2.10 22.72
N ILE A 58 5.84 -1.14 22.44
CA ILE A 58 5.89 0.21 23.02
C ILE A 58 5.59 0.16 24.52
N HIS A 59 4.63 -0.64 24.96
CA HIS A 59 4.26 -0.76 26.38
C HIS A 59 5.31 -1.47 27.24
N VAL A 60 6.10 -2.37 26.66
CA VAL A 60 7.15 -3.12 27.37
C VAL A 60 8.46 -2.32 27.53
N GLY A 61 8.57 -1.12 26.94
CA GLY A 61 9.68 -0.20 27.19
C GLY A 61 11.03 -0.67 26.64
N GLY A 62 11.03 -1.17 25.40
CA GLY A 62 12.26 -1.62 24.72
C GLY A 62 13.15 -0.48 24.23
N GLN A 63 13.82 0.25 25.12
CA GLN A 63 14.76 1.33 24.74
C GLN A 63 16.08 0.86 24.14
N ASP A 64 16.44 -0.40 24.22
CA ASP A 64 17.81 -0.85 23.91
C ASP A 64 18.02 -1.59 22.58
N THR A 65 17.02 -1.73 21.72
CA THR A 65 17.16 -2.66 20.59
C THR A 65 17.15 -2.02 19.19
N PHE A 66 17.00 -0.70 19.05
CA PHE A 66 16.73 -0.06 17.73
C PHE A 66 17.91 0.68 17.07
N VAL A 67 19.13 0.50 17.51
CA VAL A 67 20.30 0.90 16.69
C VAL A 67 20.72 -0.29 15.81
N LYS A 68 19.81 -0.76 14.96
CA LYS A 68 20.17 -1.65 13.86
C LYS A 68 20.24 -0.84 12.57
N THR A 69 21.42 -0.80 11.98
CA THR A 69 21.69 -0.23 10.65
C THR A 69 20.67 -0.73 9.62
N ALA A 70 20.27 0.11 8.66
CA ALA A 70 19.26 -0.17 7.62
C ALA A 70 19.40 -1.54 6.94
N SER A 71 20.63 -2.04 6.79
CA SER A 71 20.94 -3.35 6.23
C SER A 71 20.55 -4.56 7.10
N ALA A 72 20.10 -4.34 8.36
CA ALA A 72 19.76 -5.43 9.28
C ALA A 72 18.28 -5.84 9.25
N PHE A 73 17.40 -5.05 8.64
CA PHE A 73 15.98 -5.40 8.52
C PHE A 73 15.74 -6.21 7.26
N LYS A 74 15.19 -7.41 7.43
CA LYS A 74 14.74 -8.21 6.29
C LYS A 74 13.54 -7.56 5.62
N GLU A 75 13.42 -7.74 4.30
CA GLU A 75 12.23 -7.34 3.56
C GLU A 75 10.94 -7.82 4.23
N GLY A 76 9.92 -6.95 4.32
CA GLY A 76 8.66 -7.23 4.98
C GLY A 76 8.68 -7.11 6.51
N ALA A 77 9.83 -6.80 7.14
CA ALA A 77 9.88 -6.52 8.58
C ALA A 77 9.06 -5.27 8.93
N VAL A 78 8.34 -5.30 10.05
CA VAL A 78 7.57 -4.16 10.54
C VAL A 78 8.52 -3.11 11.12
N LEU A 79 8.50 -1.90 10.57
CA LEU A 79 9.28 -0.76 11.04
C LEU A 79 8.47 0.18 11.92
N GLY A 80 7.15 0.23 11.73
CA GLY A 80 6.28 1.13 12.46
C GLY A 80 4.89 1.26 11.85
N ARG A 81 4.19 2.32 12.22
CA ARG A 81 2.88 2.70 11.67
C ARG A 81 2.89 4.19 11.33
N ILE A 82 2.34 4.55 10.20
CA ILE A 82 2.12 5.93 9.81
C ILE A 82 0.63 6.28 9.93
N GLU A 83 0.35 7.47 10.45
CA GLU A 83 -1.00 7.99 10.62
C GLU A 83 -1.10 9.43 10.14
N ILE A 84 -2.18 9.75 9.42
CA ILE A 84 -2.58 11.12 9.07
C ILE A 84 -4.04 11.26 9.48
N PRO A 85 -4.31 11.76 10.70
CA PRO A 85 -5.66 11.70 11.30
C PRO A 85 -6.73 12.42 10.46
N ARG A 86 -6.39 13.59 9.85
CA ARG A 86 -7.36 14.37 9.07
C ARG A 86 -7.94 13.61 7.89
N ILE A 87 -7.17 12.73 7.27
CA ILE A 87 -7.62 11.91 6.12
C ILE A 87 -7.91 10.44 6.49
N ALA A 88 -7.97 10.15 7.80
CA ALA A 88 -8.19 8.80 8.34
C ALA A 88 -7.24 7.74 7.76
N LEU A 89 -5.97 8.13 7.49
CA LEU A 89 -4.94 7.19 7.08
C LEU A 89 -4.29 6.62 8.33
N SER A 90 -4.25 5.29 8.43
CA SER A 90 -3.48 4.55 9.42
C SER A 90 -3.03 3.24 8.78
N VAL A 91 -1.71 3.03 8.64
CA VAL A 91 -1.15 1.88 7.95
C VAL A 91 0.23 1.51 8.50
N VAL A 92 0.51 0.19 8.54
CA VAL A 92 1.81 -0.35 8.96
C VAL A 92 2.86 -0.06 7.88
N VAL A 93 4.04 0.36 8.33
CA VAL A 93 5.25 0.57 7.52
C VAL A 93 6.12 -0.67 7.59
N LEU A 94 6.46 -1.22 6.45
CA LEU A 94 7.30 -2.41 6.29
C LEU A 94 8.63 -2.04 5.64
N GLN A 95 9.66 -2.84 5.86
CA GLN A 95 10.92 -2.72 5.14
C GLN A 95 10.77 -3.18 3.69
N GLY A 96 11.31 -2.39 2.74
CA GLY A 96 11.34 -2.70 1.32
C GLY A 96 10.05 -2.37 0.57
N THR A 97 10.13 -2.41 -0.77
CA THR A 97 9.06 -1.99 -1.68
C THR A 97 8.69 -3.07 -2.70
N SER A 98 8.96 -4.36 -2.40
CA SER A 98 8.52 -5.44 -3.27
C SER A 98 7.01 -5.51 -3.42
N ALA A 99 6.55 -6.14 -4.49
CA ALA A 99 5.11 -6.34 -4.72
C ALA A 99 4.43 -7.09 -3.56
N GLN A 100 5.15 -7.97 -2.86
CA GLN A 100 4.64 -8.69 -1.70
C GLN A 100 4.49 -7.76 -0.49
N THR A 101 5.49 -6.94 -0.19
CA THR A 101 5.49 -5.95 0.89
C THR A 101 4.35 -4.93 0.69
N LEU A 102 4.24 -4.36 -0.52
CA LEU A 102 3.22 -3.35 -0.83
C LEU A 102 1.77 -3.88 -0.85
N ARG A 103 1.57 -5.20 -0.92
CA ARG A 103 0.23 -5.80 -0.73
C ARG A 103 -0.20 -5.81 0.74
N LEU A 104 0.75 -5.83 1.67
CA LEU A 104 0.49 -5.96 3.10
C LEU A 104 0.48 -4.63 3.83
N GLY A 105 1.19 -3.62 3.32
CA GLY A 105 1.31 -2.31 3.94
C GLY A 105 1.92 -1.28 3.00
N VAL A 106 2.47 -0.20 3.59
CA VAL A 106 3.35 0.71 2.88
C VAL A 106 4.80 0.31 3.12
N GLY A 107 5.67 0.56 2.15
CA GLY A 107 7.04 0.09 2.17
C GLY A 107 8.05 1.21 2.34
N HIS A 108 9.04 1.02 3.21
CA HIS A 108 10.20 1.88 3.32
C HIS A 108 11.08 1.72 2.07
N ILE A 109 11.44 2.84 1.45
CA ILE A 109 12.28 2.86 0.25
C ILE A 109 13.74 2.64 0.67
N GLU A 110 14.34 1.59 0.16
CA GLU A 110 15.74 1.26 0.45
C GLU A 110 16.68 2.40 0.06
N GLY A 111 17.73 2.62 0.85
CA GLY A 111 18.68 3.71 0.64
C GLY A 111 18.26 5.06 1.21
N THR A 112 17.03 5.18 1.75
CA THR A 112 16.59 6.34 2.53
C THR A 112 16.82 6.12 4.03
N ALA A 113 16.72 7.17 4.85
CA ALA A 113 16.87 7.07 6.29
C ALA A 113 15.82 6.14 6.92
N LEU A 114 16.21 5.38 7.93
CA LEU A 114 15.26 4.61 8.73
C LEU A 114 14.48 5.50 9.71
N PRO A 115 13.27 5.07 10.11
CA PRO A 115 12.56 5.72 11.21
C PRO A 115 13.44 5.88 12.46
N GLY A 116 13.65 7.14 12.87
CA GLY A 116 14.52 7.47 14.00
C GLY A 116 15.94 7.92 13.64
N GLU A 117 16.38 7.72 12.40
CA GLU A 117 17.66 8.22 11.90
C GLU A 117 17.52 9.65 11.34
N PRO A 118 18.64 10.43 11.31
CA PRO A 118 18.69 11.70 10.58
C PRO A 118 18.57 11.46 9.08
N GLY A 119 17.90 12.38 8.37
CA GLY A 119 17.74 12.32 6.92
C GLY A 119 16.28 12.18 6.48
N ASN A 120 16.10 11.91 5.20
CA ASN A 120 14.77 11.77 4.59
C ASN A 120 14.32 10.30 4.60
N ILE A 121 13.20 10.03 5.24
CA ILE A 121 12.56 8.72 5.27
C ILE A 121 11.63 8.61 4.06
N GLY A 122 11.93 7.75 3.10
CA GLY A 122 11.07 7.48 1.94
C GLY A 122 10.09 6.35 2.23
N ILE A 123 8.80 6.57 2.00
CA ILE A 123 7.76 5.54 2.15
C ILE A 123 6.90 5.50 0.88
N ALA A 124 6.83 4.32 0.26
CA ALA A 124 6.01 4.06 -0.92
C ALA A 124 4.75 3.26 -0.59
N GLY A 125 3.66 3.51 -1.32
CA GLY A 125 2.43 2.76 -1.17
C GLY A 125 1.54 2.80 -2.41
N HIS A 126 0.65 1.82 -2.55
CA HIS A 126 -0.29 1.78 -3.66
C HIS A 126 -1.36 2.87 -3.55
N ARG A 127 -1.64 3.57 -4.65
CA ARG A 127 -2.62 4.66 -4.77
C ARG A 127 -4.08 4.23 -4.59
N ASP A 128 -4.37 2.97 -4.88
CA ASP A 128 -5.71 2.39 -4.90
C ASP A 128 -6.08 1.65 -3.61
N THR A 129 -5.10 1.45 -2.72
CA THR A 129 -5.27 0.80 -1.42
C THR A 129 -4.84 1.71 -0.27
N PHE A 130 -3.66 1.49 0.29
CA PHE A 130 -3.21 2.15 1.52
C PHE A 130 -3.04 3.67 1.38
N PHE A 131 -2.54 4.14 0.24
CA PHE A 131 -2.34 5.58 -0.01
C PHE A 131 -3.48 6.24 -0.81
N ARG A 132 -4.63 5.56 -0.93
CA ARG A 132 -5.80 6.14 -1.61
C ARG A 132 -6.29 7.45 -0.98
N SER A 133 -6.20 7.58 0.33
CA SER A 133 -6.63 8.78 1.05
C SER A 133 -5.67 9.96 0.89
N LEU A 134 -4.42 9.75 0.43
CA LEU A 134 -3.46 10.83 0.17
C LEU A 134 -3.94 11.85 -0.87
N LYS A 135 -4.90 11.49 -1.73
CA LYS A 135 -5.54 12.47 -2.64
C LYS A 135 -6.16 13.67 -1.91
N ASN A 136 -6.44 13.53 -0.62
CA ASN A 136 -7.06 14.54 0.23
C ASN A 136 -6.06 15.19 1.20
N VAL A 137 -4.76 14.92 1.09
CA VAL A 137 -3.74 15.53 1.94
C VAL A 137 -3.55 17.01 1.57
N HIS A 138 -3.25 17.85 2.55
CA HIS A 138 -2.96 19.28 2.36
C HIS A 138 -1.68 19.66 3.10
N ARG A 139 -1.15 20.84 2.79
CA ARG A 139 -0.09 21.45 3.61
C ARG A 139 -0.57 21.58 5.05
N ASP A 140 0.38 21.57 5.96
CA ASP A 140 0.19 21.69 7.40
C ASP A 140 -0.52 20.48 8.05
N ASP A 141 -0.85 19.40 7.27
CA ASP A 141 -1.33 18.16 7.83
C ASP A 141 -0.28 17.52 8.73
N LYS A 142 -0.74 16.99 9.86
CA LYS A 142 0.14 16.27 10.79
C LYS A 142 0.24 14.81 10.41
N ILE A 143 1.47 14.32 10.35
CA ILE A 143 1.80 12.93 10.12
C ILE A 143 2.48 12.38 11.38
N LEU A 144 1.98 11.28 11.90
CA LEU A 144 2.56 10.57 13.04
C LEU A 144 3.24 9.32 12.51
N LEU A 145 4.51 9.14 12.82
CA LEU A 145 5.26 7.92 12.55
C LEU A 145 5.57 7.24 13.87
N GLN A 146 4.80 6.23 14.19
CA GLN A 146 4.91 5.44 15.41
C GLN A 146 5.87 4.27 15.14
N THR A 147 6.89 4.12 15.99
CA THR A 147 7.87 3.02 15.95
C THR A 147 8.02 2.43 17.36
N ALA A 148 8.78 1.37 17.51
CA ALA A 148 9.10 0.84 18.83
C ALA A 148 9.93 1.82 19.68
N SER A 149 10.63 2.79 19.08
CA SER A 149 11.38 3.84 19.80
C SER A 149 10.53 5.07 20.15
N GLY A 150 9.26 5.12 19.75
CA GLY A 150 8.36 6.22 20.07
C GLY A 150 7.62 6.79 18.85
N ILE A 151 7.04 7.96 19.04
CA ILE A 151 6.24 8.65 18.01
C ILE A 151 7.00 9.89 17.53
N ALA A 152 7.38 9.90 16.25
CA ALA A 152 7.87 11.08 15.55
C ALA A 152 6.71 11.82 14.89
N ARG A 153 6.72 13.17 14.99
CA ARG A 153 5.72 14.04 14.40
C ARG A 153 6.31 14.79 13.23
N TYR A 154 5.58 14.82 12.13
CA TYR A 154 5.93 15.54 10.91
C TYR A 154 4.77 16.46 10.50
N GLU A 155 5.08 17.51 9.76
CA GLU A 155 4.12 18.43 9.19
C GLU A 155 4.35 18.57 7.70
N VAL A 156 3.31 18.48 6.88
CA VAL A 156 3.39 18.52 5.42
C VAL A 156 3.82 19.91 4.94
N ASP A 157 4.94 19.99 4.25
CA ASP A 157 5.49 21.22 3.66
C ASP A 157 4.93 21.47 2.26
N TRP A 158 5.00 20.46 1.41
CA TRP A 158 4.59 20.57 0.02
C TRP A 158 4.11 19.23 -0.55
N ILE A 159 3.35 19.36 -1.62
CA ILE A 159 2.81 18.25 -2.40
C ILE A 159 3.14 18.50 -3.84
N GLN A 160 3.66 17.50 -4.54
CA GLN A 160 4.11 17.62 -5.92
C GLN A 160 3.73 16.38 -6.74
N ILE A 161 3.47 16.60 -8.04
CA ILE A 161 3.38 15.52 -9.03
C ILE A 161 4.67 15.54 -9.84
N THR A 162 5.31 14.39 -10.01
CA THR A 162 6.60 14.28 -10.69
C THR A 162 6.70 13.01 -11.54
N SER A 163 7.76 12.93 -12.35
CA SER A 163 8.07 11.74 -13.14
C SER A 163 8.43 10.54 -12.25
N PRO A 164 8.15 9.30 -12.70
CA PRO A 164 8.60 8.08 -12.02
C PRO A 164 10.11 7.99 -11.82
N ASP A 165 10.87 8.62 -12.73
CA ASP A 165 12.34 8.56 -12.77
C ASP A 165 13.03 9.64 -11.91
N ASP A 166 12.25 10.50 -11.25
CA ASP A 166 12.76 11.54 -10.35
C ASP A 166 13.18 10.94 -9.01
N GLY A 167 14.37 10.34 -8.97
CA GLY A 167 14.95 9.82 -7.72
C GLY A 167 15.33 10.89 -6.71
N GLY A 168 15.42 12.17 -7.12
CA GLY A 168 15.81 13.29 -6.27
C GLY A 168 14.80 13.58 -5.16
N ILE A 169 13.54 13.23 -5.34
CA ILE A 169 12.46 13.46 -4.37
C ILE A 169 12.64 12.71 -3.03
N VAL A 170 13.38 11.61 -3.04
CA VAL A 170 13.69 10.81 -1.83
C VAL A 170 15.16 10.95 -1.41
N ALA A 171 15.90 11.86 -2.02
CA ALA A 171 17.30 12.09 -1.69
C ALA A 171 17.47 12.41 -0.20
N SER A 172 18.64 12.03 0.33
CA SER A 172 18.98 12.31 1.72
C SER A 172 19.05 13.81 1.97
N THR A 173 18.45 14.26 3.07
CA THR A 173 18.49 15.64 3.56
C THR A 173 19.33 15.72 4.82
N ARG A 174 19.83 16.90 5.19
CA ARG A 174 20.51 17.12 6.46
C ARG A 174 19.53 17.12 7.64
N GLU A 175 18.32 17.60 7.39
CA GLU A 175 17.24 17.66 8.38
C GLU A 175 16.38 16.42 8.28
N SER A 176 15.83 15.99 9.42
CA SER A 176 14.92 14.86 9.45
C SER A 176 13.62 15.19 8.73
N SER A 177 13.34 14.48 7.67
CA SER A 177 12.13 14.65 6.85
C SER A 177 11.49 13.31 6.51
N LEU A 178 10.28 13.36 5.98
CA LEU A 178 9.48 12.21 5.55
C LEU A 178 8.89 12.49 4.18
N THR A 179 9.10 11.57 3.25
CA THR A 179 8.56 11.66 1.89
C THR A 179 7.66 10.46 1.61
N LEU A 180 6.38 10.72 1.36
CA LEU A 180 5.41 9.70 0.95
C LEU A 180 5.27 9.73 -0.57
N VAL A 181 5.37 8.56 -1.20
CA VAL A 181 5.31 8.42 -2.66
C VAL A 181 4.23 7.42 -3.05
N THR A 182 3.38 7.82 -3.98
CA THR A 182 2.40 6.91 -4.59
C THR A 182 2.25 7.18 -6.08
N CYS A 183 1.61 6.27 -6.78
CA CYS A 183 1.31 6.42 -8.20
C CYS A 183 0.24 7.51 -8.44
N TYR A 184 0.35 8.24 -9.57
CA TYR A 184 -0.62 9.24 -10.00
C TYR A 184 -0.93 9.08 -11.49
N PRO A 185 -2.16 9.39 -11.97
CA PRO A 185 -3.36 9.87 -11.24
C PRO A 185 -4.04 8.78 -10.39
N PHE A 186 -4.79 9.20 -9.36
CA PHE A 186 -5.50 8.27 -8.43
C PHE A 186 -6.60 7.44 -9.10
N HIS A 187 -7.18 7.89 -10.20
CA HIS A 187 -8.25 7.23 -10.94
C HIS A 187 -7.80 6.71 -12.32
N TYR A 188 -6.55 6.30 -12.43
CA TYR A 188 -5.97 5.82 -13.68
C TYR A 188 -5.96 4.29 -13.72
N ILE A 189 -6.33 3.70 -14.88
CA ILE A 189 -6.29 2.24 -15.11
C ILE A 189 -5.00 1.91 -15.86
N GLY A 190 -4.18 1.03 -15.29
CA GLY A 190 -2.90 0.61 -15.87
C GLY A 190 -1.68 1.22 -15.19
N GLY A 191 -0.53 1.17 -15.87
CA GLY A 191 0.73 1.73 -15.39
C GLY A 191 0.67 3.25 -15.26
N ALA A 192 0.89 3.78 -14.06
CA ALA A 192 0.78 5.21 -13.79
C ALA A 192 1.94 5.99 -14.39
N PRO A 193 1.66 7.08 -15.16
CA PRO A 193 2.69 7.88 -15.80
C PRO A 193 3.47 8.77 -14.83
N GLU A 194 2.92 9.05 -13.64
CA GLU A 194 3.48 10.01 -12.68
C GLU A 194 3.46 9.48 -11.26
N ARG A 195 4.09 10.24 -10.36
CA ARG A 195 4.10 10.01 -8.91
C ARG A 195 3.50 11.21 -8.19
N PHE A 196 2.68 10.93 -7.17
CA PHE A 196 2.20 11.89 -6.20
C PHE A 196 3.10 11.81 -4.98
N VAL A 197 3.71 12.93 -4.64
CA VAL A 197 4.72 13.04 -3.60
C VAL A 197 4.24 14.02 -2.54
N VAL A 198 4.36 13.62 -1.28
CA VAL A 198 4.08 14.43 -0.11
C VAL A 198 5.36 14.50 0.70
N HIS A 199 5.88 15.70 0.92
CA HIS A 199 7.05 15.93 1.76
C HIS A 199 6.65 16.62 3.07
N ALA A 200 7.28 16.21 4.16
CA ALA A 200 7.01 16.71 5.50
C ALA A 200 8.30 16.84 6.31
N HIS A 201 8.45 17.93 7.06
CA HIS A 201 9.55 18.12 8.00
C HIS A 201 9.18 17.59 9.39
N ARG A 202 10.20 17.21 10.18
CA ARG A 202 10.03 16.79 11.57
C ARG A 202 9.77 18.01 12.46
N GLN A 203 8.79 17.87 13.36
CA GLN A 203 8.48 18.84 14.40
C GLN A 203 9.29 18.62 15.68
#